data_40b3aa30157f468cc6c69d9256800d1a
#
_entry.id   40b3aa30157f468cc6c69d9256800d1a
#
_cell.length_a   1.000
_cell.length_b   1.000
_cell.length_c   1.000
_cell.angle_alpha   90.00
_cell.angle_beta   90.00
_cell.angle_gamma   90.00
#
_symmetry.space_group_name_H-M   'P 1'
#
loop_
_entity.id
_entity.type
_entity.pdbx_description
1 polymer ?
#
loop_
_entity_poly.entity_id
_entity_poly.type
_entity_poly.pdbx_seq_one_letter_code
_entity_poly.pdbx_strand_id
1 'polypeptide(L)'
;MVKMIIYKDEVFGFFEIFNEENGTLFRSDINGVDPVMRSFPELLDVGIMGHCNGGQYCRNAGIDCYQKGFTTYAPHMSYENFMEIVKQAAGKTFQIALGGAGDPNKHPQIEDILKSCRAYRIIPNMTTSGFLITDNEVGLIKQYCGAVAVSWYSRFMDGKESNQETIDAVERLVKSGCTTNIHYVVSKDTINEAITRLEMDSFPKGVNAVIFILYKPVGNGIIEKVLKNTDSRIERFISLATKVKHPYRVGFDTCFTPALLRWGDTVPAVSIDACEAATFSMYIDSQMNCYPCSFGIWDKSISESMNSKTLREIWQGDKFVAFREQRKEKCSSCRQTELCRGGCRLGIDID
;
A
#
# COMPACT_ATOMS: atom_id res chain seq x y z
N MET A 1 14.79 -2.35 25.46
CA MET A 1 15.80 -2.07 24.39
C MET A 1 15.03 -1.84 23.11
N VAL A 2 15.24 -0.70 22.48
CA VAL A 2 14.64 -0.41 21.15
C VAL A 2 15.15 -1.45 20.17
N LYS A 3 14.23 -2.14 19.48
CA LYS A 3 14.59 -3.17 18.50
C LYS A 3 14.84 -2.51 17.16
N MET A 4 16.10 -2.38 16.79
CA MET A 4 16.52 -1.82 15.51
C MET A 4 17.08 -2.93 14.62
N ILE A 5 16.75 -2.89 13.34
CA ILE A 5 17.41 -3.66 12.28
C ILE A 5 18.27 -2.70 11.49
N ILE A 6 19.53 -3.06 11.29
CA ILE A 6 20.44 -2.33 10.42
C ILE A 6 20.71 -3.24 9.20
N TYR A 7 20.51 -2.70 8.03
CA TYR A 7 20.82 -3.37 6.78
C TYR A 7 21.83 -2.52 5.99
N LYS A 8 22.79 -3.18 5.38
CA LYS A 8 23.75 -2.55 4.48
C LYS A 8 23.57 -3.11 3.08
N ASP A 9 23.29 -2.23 2.14
CA ASP A 9 23.24 -2.60 0.72
C ASP A 9 24.65 -2.40 0.12
N GLU A 10 25.37 -3.52 -0.02
CA GLU A 10 26.73 -3.53 -0.57
C GLU A 10 26.76 -3.21 -2.09
N VAL A 11 25.64 -3.41 -2.79
CA VAL A 11 25.54 -3.20 -4.23
C VAL A 11 25.42 -1.71 -4.54
N PHE A 12 24.59 -1.00 -3.77
CA PHE A 12 24.32 0.42 -3.98
C PHE A 12 25.02 1.34 -2.97
N GLY A 13 25.75 0.76 -1.99
CA GLY A 13 26.64 1.51 -1.11
C GLY A 13 25.92 2.38 -0.08
N PHE A 14 24.77 1.95 0.44
CA PHE A 14 24.02 2.68 1.46
C PHE A 14 23.65 1.79 2.65
N PHE A 15 23.14 2.40 3.71
CA PHE A 15 22.62 1.68 4.87
C PHE A 15 21.20 2.11 5.19
N GLU A 16 20.50 1.22 5.90
CA GLU A 16 19.14 1.42 6.38
C GLU A 16 19.07 1.10 7.87
N ILE A 17 18.26 1.87 8.58
CA ILE A 17 17.93 1.64 9.98
C ILE A 17 16.41 1.56 10.08
N PHE A 18 15.92 0.40 10.47
CA PHE A 18 14.48 0.16 10.65
C PHE A 18 14.16 -0.10 12.11
N ASN A 19 13.17 0.64 12.64
CA ASN A 19 12.68 0.46 14.00
C ASN A 19 11.47 -0.50 14.00
N GLU A 20 11.65 -1.70 14.56
CA GLU A 20 10.62 -2.75 14.60
C GLU A 20 9.39 -2.38 15.46
N GLU A 21 9.49 -1.38 16.35
CA GLU A 21 8.41 -1.00 17.27
C GLU A 21 7.44 0.00 16.65
N ASN A 22 7.94 0.94 15.86
CA ASN A 22 7.13 2.03 15.32
C ASN A 22 7.15 2.14 13.79
N GLY A 23 7.92 1.26 13.10
CA GLY A 23 8.00 1.22 11.65
C GLY A 23 8.80 2.36 11.01
N THR A 24 9.51 3.18 11.81
CA THR A 24 10.35 4.25 11.25
C THR A 24 11.51 3.64 10.48
N LEU A 25 11.67 4.07 9.24
CA LEU A 25 12.76 3.70 8.34
C LEU A 25 13.59 4.93 8.01
N PHE A 26 14.89 4.77 8.05
CA PHE A 26 15.86 5.76 7.59
C PHE A 26 16.81 5.10 6.60
N ARG A 27 17.03 5.74 5.46
CA ARG A 27 17.97 5.31 4.41
C ARG A 27 18.96 6.42 4.13
N SER A 28 20.23 6.07 3.95
CA SER A 28 21.25 7.06 3.55
C SER A 28 22.50 6.39 2.97
N ASP A 29 23.10 7.00 1.98
CA ASP A 29 24.49 6.73 1.62
C ASP A 29 25.46 7.45 2.57
N ILE A 30 26.77 7.35 2.34
CA ILE A 30 27.80 7.98 3.16
C ILE A 30 27.77 9.51 3.07
N ASN A 31 27.16 10.08 2.04
CA ASN A 31 27.05 11.51 1.78
C ASN A 31 25.73 12.11 2.31
N GLY A 32 24.87 11.32 2.92
CA GLY A 32 23.56 11.76 3.39
C GLY A 32 22.49 11.78 2.29
N VAL A 33 22.72 11.10 1.17
CA VAL A 33 21.78 11.05 0.05
C VAL A 33 20.88 9.82 0.17
N ASP A 34 19.55 10.03 0.00
CA ASP A 34 18.57 8.94 -0.04
C ASP A 34 18.76 8.10 -1.32
N PRO A 35 18.91 6.76 -1.20
CA PRO A 35 19.13 5.90 -2.35
C PRO A 35 17.92 5.87 -3.30
N VAL A 36 18.18 5.56 -4.56
CA VAL A 36 17.13 5.51 -5.59
C VAL A 36 16.52 4.12 -5.79
N MET A 37 17.20 3.08 -5.31
CA MET A 37 16.76 1.68 -5.39
C MET A 37 17.61 0.80 -4.46
N ARG A 38 17.14 -0.41 -4.25
CA ARG A 38 17.74 -1.42 -3.38
C ARG A 38 18.05 -2.71 -4.14
N SER A 39 19.06 -3.46 -3.69
CA SER A 39 19.44 -4.74 -4.30
C SER A 39 18.46 -5.89 -4.03
N PHE A 40 17.53 -5.69 -3.10
CA PHE A 40 16.44 -6.61 -2.74
C PHE A 40 15.28 -5.81 -2.11
N PRO A 41 14.00 -6.17 -2.25
CA PRO A 41 12.90 -5.37 -1.73
C PRO A 41 12.93 -5.26 -0.19
N GLU A 42 12.75 -4.03 0.33
CA GLU A 42 12.61 -3.77 1.77
C GLU A 42 11.19 -4.04 2.26
N LEU A 43 10.22 -3.92 1.35
CA LEU A 43 8.80 -4.18 1.56
C LEU A 43 8.31 -5.20 0.52
N LEU A 44 7.65 -6.26 0.98
CA LEU A 44 6.87 -7.14 0.13
C LEU A 44 5.38 -6.89 0.36
N ASP A 45 4.65 -6.57 -0.70
CA ASP A 45 3.19 -6.55 -0.70
C ASP A 45 2.72 -7.93 -1.15
N VAL A 46 2.08 -8.69 -0.22
CA VAL A 46 1.75 -10.10 -0.46
C VAL A 46 0.25 -10.31 -0.42
N GLY A 47 -0.30 -10.62 -1.59
CA GLY A 47 -1.70 -10.97 -1.78
C GLY A 47 -1.99 -12.41 -1.35
N ILE A 48 -2.18 -12.66 -0.06
CA ILE A 48 -2.49 -14.01 0.45
C ILE A 48 -3.91 -14.47 0.11
N MET A 49 -4.81 -13.52 -0.20
CA MET A 49 -6.20 -13.82 -0.55
C MET A 49 -6.38 -13.92 -2.07
N GLY A 50 -6.88 -15.06 -2.55
CA GLY A 50 -7.14 -15.30 -3.97
C GLY A 50 -8.55 -14.88 -4.43
N HIS A 51 -9.49 -14.68 -3.50
CA HIS A 51 -10.87 -14.21 -3.75
C HIS A 51 -11.46 -13.53 -2.51
N CYS A 52 -12.63 -12.88 -2.66
CA CYS A 52 -13.32 -12.18 -1.58
C CYS A 52 -14.76 -12.65 -1.43
N ASN A 53 -15.12 -13.13 -0.25
CA ASN A 53 -16.49 -13.56 0.07
C ASN A 53 -17.45 -12.39 0.30
N GLY A 54 -16.93 -11.22 0.72
CA GLY A 54 -17.72 -10.00 1.00
C GLY A 54 -17.79 -9.00 -0.17
N GLY A 55 -17.15 -9.31 -1.30
CA GLY A 55 -16.98 -8.37 -2.41
C GLY A 55 -18.28 -7.92 -3.08
N GLN A 56 -19.35 -8.73 -3.04
CA GLN A 56 -20.66 -8.34 -3.57
C GLN A 56 -21.26 -7.12 -2.85
N TYR A 57 -21.06 -6.99 -1.55
CA TYR A 57 -21.57 -5.84 -0.77
C TYR A 57 -20.87 -4.55 -1.17
N CYS A 58 -19.57 -4.62 -1.43
CA CYS A 58 -18.81 -3.48 -1.96
C CYS A 58 -19.26 -3.13 -3.37
N ARG A 59 -19.45 -4.13 -4.26
CA ARG A 59 -19.92 -3.92 -5.62
C ARG A 59 -21.30 -3.26 -5.65
N ASN A 60 -22.23 -3.71 -4.81
CA ASN A 60 -23.57 -3.13 -4.72
C ASN A 60 -23.55 -1.66 -4.24
N ALA A 61 -22.53 -1.27 -3.47
CA ALA A 61 -22.28 0.11 -3.07
C ALA A 61 -21.45 0.91 -4.11
N GLY A 62 -21.20 0.37 -5.29
CA GLY A 62 -20.47 1.05 -6.37
C GLY A 62 -18.95 1.12 -6.17
N ILE A 63 -18.39 0.30 -5.26
CA ILE A 63 -16.95 0.23 -5.03
C ILE A 63 -16.28 -0.58 -6.14
N ASP A 64 -15.30 0.05 -6.79
CA ASP A 64 -14.52 -0.55 -7.87
C ASP A 64 -13.30 -1.27 -7.30
N CYS A 65 -13.36 -2.60 -7.19
CA CYS A 65 -12.26 -3.39 -6.67
C CYS A 65 -11.17 -3.59 -7.73
N TYR A 66 -9.96 -3.07 -7.49
CA TYR A 66 -8.81 -3.22 -8.40
C TYR A 66 -8.32 -4.68 -8.52
N GLN A 67 -8.57 -5.50 -7.50
CA GLN A 67 -8.25 -6.93 -7.48
C GLN A 67 -9.36 -7.82 -8.07
N LYS A 68 -10.52 -7.25 -8.43
CA LYS A 68 -11.71 -8.02 -8.87
C LYS A 68 -12.11 -9.13 -7.89
N GLY A 69 -11.94 -8.93 -6.60
CA GLY A 69 -12.02 -9.97 -5.58
C GLY A 69 -13.34 -10.75 -5.54
N PHE A 70 -14.46 -10.16 -5.99
CA PHE A 70 -15.74 -10.82 -6.09
C PHE A 70 -15.87 -11.70 -7.36
N THR A 71 -15.17 -11.35 -8.45
CA THR A 71 -15.26 -12.04 -9.74
C THR A 71 -14.05 -12.93 -10.06
N THR A 72 -12.95 -12.75 -9.30
CA THR A 72 -11.76 -13.60 -9.42
C THR A 72 -11.89 -14.78 -8.46
N TYR A 73 -11.68 -15.98 -8.97
CA TYR A 73 -11.73 -17.20 -8.17
C TYR A 73 -10.37 -17.92 -8.27
N ALA A 74 -9.43 -17.45 -7.45
CA ALA A 74 -8.16 -18.12 -7.26
C ALA A 74 -8.10 -18.70 -5.84
N PRO A 75 -7.32 -19.77 -5.58
CA PRO A 75 -7.07 -20.25 -4.23
C PRO A 75 -6.35 -19.19 -3.41
N HIS A 76 -6.57 -19.20 -2.10
CA HIS A 76 -5.73 -18.47 -1.18
C HIS A 76 -4.31 -19.05 -1.21
N MET A 77 -3.31 -18.22 -0.87
CA MET A 77 -1.93 -18.68 -0.76
C MET A 77 -1.81 -19.75 0.32
N SER A 78 -1.18 -20.88 0.02
CA SER A 78 -0.91 -21.88 1.05
C SER A 78 0.15 -21.39 2.03
N TYR A 79 0.13 -21.93 3.25
CA TYR A 79 1.13 -21.59 4.26
C TYR A 79 2.56 -21.96 3.81
N GLU A 80 2.71 -23.06 3.07
CA GLU A 80 4.00 -23.50 2.51
C GLU A 80 4.55 -22.48 1.52
N ASN A 81 3.71 -21.95 0.62
CA ASN A 81 4.08 -20.90 -0.34
C ASN A 81 4.45 -19.61 0.39
N PHE A 82 3.68 -19.24 1.42
CA PHE A 82 3.99 -18.07 2.24
C PHE A 82 5.34 -18.23 2.95
N MET A 83 5.61 -19.40 3.51
CA MET A 83 6.89 -19.71 4.17
C MET A 83 8.07 -19.62 3.20
N GLU A 84 7.89 -20.00 1.94
CA GLU A 84 8.94 -19.86 0.92
C GLU A 84 9.29 -18.38 0.70
N ILE A 85 8.29 -17.49 0.64
CA ILE A 85 8.51 -16.04 0.58
C ILE A 85 9.28 -15.55 1.80
N VAL A 86 8.81 -15.89 3.00
CA VAL A 86 9.40 -15.43 4.26
C VAL A 86 10.86 -15.87 4.40
N LYS A 87 11.18 -17.12 4.05
CA LYS A 87 12.56 -17.65 4.09
C LYS A 87 13.49 -16.88 3.17
N GLN A 88 13.04 -16.55 1.94
CA GLN A 88 13.85 -15.81 0.99
C GLN A 88 14.00 -14.32 1.38
N ALA A 89 13.01 -13.75 2.06
CA ALA A 89 12.97 -12.37 2.54
C ALA A 89 13.79 -12.14 3.82
N ALA A 90 13.99 -13.18 4.62
CA ALA A 90 14.63 -13.11 5.95
C ALA A 90 15.96 -12.35 5.93
N GLY A 91 16.14 -11.39 6.85
CA GLY A 91 17.34 -10.57 6.98
C GLY A 91 17.53 -9.51 5.88
N LYS A 92 16.58 -9.37 4.94
CA LYS A 92 16.64 -8.42 3.82
C LYS A 92 15.41 -7.52 3.74
N THR A 93 14.23 -8.07 4.01
CA THR A 93 12.95 -7.36 3.98
C THR A 93 12.55 -7.01 5.42
N PHE A 94 12.10 -5.79 5.64
CA PHE A 94 11.68 -5.32 6.96
C PHE A 94 10.20 -5.57 7.22
N GLN A 95 9.37 -5.44 6.19
CA GLN A 95 7.93 -5.46 6.32
C GLN A 95 7.28 -6.33 5.23
N ILE A 96 6.19 -6.97 5.59
CA ILE A 96 5.26 -7.59 4.65
C ILE A 96 3.90 -6.93 4.84
N ALA A 97 3.36 -6.33 3.77
CA ALA A 97 2.00 -5.83 3.71
C ALA A 97 1.08 -6.94 3.17
N LEU A 98 0.19 -7.44 4.03
CA LEU A 98 -0.74 -8.50 3.68
C LEU A 98 -2.02 -7.94 3.05
N GLY A 99 -2.44 -8.54 1.94
CA GLY A 99 -3.62 -8.12 1.18
C GLY A 99 -4.09 -9.20 0.20
N GLY A 100 -4.45 -8.78 -1.00
CA GLY A 100 -4.89 -9.64 -2.10
C GLY A 100 -6.32 -9.36 -2.54
N ALA A 101 -6.96 -10.34 -3.17
CA ALA A 101 -8.32 -10.22 -3.69
C ALA A 101 -9.41 -10.21 -2.60
N GLY A 102 -9.06 -10.35 -1.33
CA GLY A 102 -9.96 -10.28 -0.17
C GLY A 102 -9.24 -9.78 1.08
N ASP A 103 -9.96 -9.72 2.19
CA ASP A 103 -9.43 -9.27 3.48
C ASP A 103 -8.49 -10.31 4.08
N PRO A 104 -7.21 -10.00 4.35
CA PRO A 104 -6.22 -10.97 4.81
C PRO A 104 -6.53 -11.54 6.20
N ASN A 105 -7.24 -10.82 7.06
CA ASN A 105 -7.70 -11.34 8.36
C ASN A 105 -8.70 -12.49 8.23
N LYS A 106 -9.27 -12.74 7.06
CA LYS A 106 -10.15 -13.87 6.76
C LYS A 106 -9.40 -15.09 6.21
N HIS A 107 -8.08 -15.02 6.09
CA HIS A 107 -7.30 -16.17 5.62
C HIS A 107 -7.34 -17.30 6.65
N PRO A 108 -7.60 -18.57 6.26
CA PRO A 108 -7.75 -19.69 7.20
C PRO A 108 -6.54 -19.91 8.13
N GLN A 109 -5.33 -19.58 7.65
CA GLN A 109 -4.08 -19.76 8.38
C GLN A 109 -3.44 -18.42 8.78
N ILE A 110 -4.24 -17.36 8.97
CA ILE A 110 -3.72 -16.02 9.25
C ILE A 110 -2.82 -15.96 10.48
N GLU A 111 -3.16 -16.69 11.53
CA GLU A 111 -2.36 -16.70 12.76
C GLU A 111 -0.96 -17.26 12.51
N ASP A 112 -0.83 -18.37 11.78
CA ASP A 112 0.47 -18.98 11.45
C ASP A 112 1.29 -18.07 10.53
N ILE A 113 0.64 -17.43 9.56
CA ILE A 113 1.25 -16.42 8.67
C ILE A 113 1.86 -15.29 9.50
N LEU A 114 1.09 -14.69 10.42
CA LEU A 114 1.54 -13.58 11.26
C LEU A 114 2.68 -13.98 12.19
N LYS A 115 2.57 -15.15 12.83
CA LYS A 115 3.63 -15.73 13.68
C LYS A 115 4.93 -15.91 12.92
N SER A 116 4.84 -16.43 11.69
CA SER A 116 6.01 -16.67 10.84
C SER A 116 6.75 -15.38 10.50
N CYS A 117 6.04 -14.32 10.13
CA CYS A 117 6.66 -13.04 9.90
C CYS A 117 7.51 -12.61 11.11
N ARG A 118 6.93 -12.63 12.29
CA ARG A 118 7.64 -12.23 13.54
C ARG A 118 8.82 -13.14 13.88
N ALA A 119 8.68 -14.45 13.65
CA ALA A 119 9.77 -15.41 13.89
C ALA A 119 11.00 -15.11 13.01
N TYR A 120 10.79 -14.58 11.81
CA TYR A 120 11.85 -14.18 10.90
C TYR A 120 12.21 -12.68 10.97
N ARG A 121 11.73 -11.99 12.02
CA ARG A 121 11.96 -10.56 12.25
C ARG A 121 11.48 -9.66 11.10
N ILE A 122 10.39 -10.06 10.45
CA ILE A 122 9.68 -9.27 9.45
C ILE A 122 8.39 -8.77 10.10
N ILE A 123 8.09 -7.47 9.95
CA ILE A 123 6.90 -6.90 10.54
C ILE A 123 5.72 -7.07 9.59
N PRO A 124 4.68 -7.87 9.95
CA PRO A 124 3.48 -7.93 9.15
C PRO A 124 2.62 -6.69 9.38
N ASN A 125 2.14 -6.10 8.30
CA ASN A 125 1.09 -5.10 8.26
C ASN A 125 -0.05 -5.66 7.42
N MET A 126 -1.26 -5.14 7.54
CA MET A 126 -2.35 -5.58 6.66
C MET A 126 -3.29 -4.44 6.28
N THR A 127 -3.93 -4.61 5.13
CA THR A 127 -5.06 -3.78 4.73
C THR A 127 -6.31 -4.63 4.73
N THR A 128 -7.34 -4.19 5.43
CA THR A 128 -8.65 -4.86 5.53
C THR A 128 -9.77 -3.88 5.21
N SER A 129 -10.90 -4.39 4.78
CA SER A 129 -12.13 -3.60 4.72
C SER A 129 -12.80 -3.45 6.09
N GLY A 130 -12.36 -4.21 7.09
CA GLY A 130 -12.98 -4.29 8.40
C GLY A 130 -14.32 -5.03 8.43
N PHE A 131 -14.79 -5.55 7.30
CA PHE A 131 -16.10 -6.21 7.20
C PHE A 131 -16.18 -7.42 8.15
N LEU A 132 -17.19 -7.39 9.04
CA LEU A 132 -17.43 -8.42 10.04
C LEU A 132 -16.17 -8.85 10.79
N ILE A 133 -15.31 -7.87 11.15
CA ILE A 133 -14.10 -8.15 11.92
C ILE A 133 -14.46 -8.69 13.31
N THR A 134 -13.86 -9.81 13.71
CA THR A 134 -14.12 -10.47 14.99
C THR A 134 -13.12 -10.05 16.07
N ASP A 135 -13.45 -10.29 17.34
CA ASP A 135 -12.52 -10.00 18.44
C ASP A 135 -11.24 -10.84 18.38
N ASN A 136 -11.32 -12.09 17.88
CA ASN A 136 -10.15 -12.90 17.65
C ASN A 136 -9.22 -12.29 16.60
N GLU A 137 -9.76 -11.83 15.48
CA GLU A 137 -8.97 -11.17 14.43
C GLU A 137 -8.34 -9.87 14.94
N VAL A 138 -9.08 -9.06 15.71
CA VAL A 138 -8.52 -7.86 16.36
C VAL A 138 -7.40 -8.24 17.32
N GLY A 139 -7.56 -9.32 18.08
CA GLY A 139 -6.52 -9.85 18.98
C GLY A 139 -5.24 -10.25 18.24
N LEU A 140 -5.36 -10.95 17.11
CA LEU A 140 -4.23 -11.33 16.27
C LEU A 140 -3.53 -10.11 15.66
N ILE A 141 -4.29 -9.15 15.15
CA ILE A 141 -3.76 -7.89 14.62
C ILE A 141 -2.96 -7.17 15.70
N LYS A 142 -3.55 -7.01 16.89
CA LYS A 142 -2.88 -6.35 18.03
C LYS A 142 -1.58 -7.03 18.43
N GLN A 143 -1.57 -8.34 18.42
CA GLN A 143 -0.44 -9.14 18.88
C GLN A 143 0.74 -9.14 17.89
N TYR A 144 0.44 -9.19 16.60
CA TYR A 144 1.46 -9.46 15.58
C TYR A 144 1.70 -8.33 14.58
N CYS A 145 0.69 -7.54 14.22
CA CYS A 145 0.87 -6.50 13.20
C CYS A 145 1.61 -5.28 13.75
N GLY A 146 2.41 -4.65 12.90
CA GLY A 146 2.97 -3.32 13.17
C GLY A 146 1.91 -2.23 13.03
N ALA A 147 1.09 -2.34 11.98
CA ALA A 147 -0.06 -1.49 11.72
C ALA A 147 -1.14 -2.25 10.94
N VAL A 148 -2.37 -1.76 11.03
CA VAL A 148 -3.50 -2.18 10.21
C VAL A 148 -4.10 -0.96 9.53
N ALA A 149 -4.35 -1.06 8.22
CA ALA A 149 -5.09 -0.06 7.47
C ALA A 149 -6.51 -0.57 7.19
N VAL A 150 -7.50 0.28 7.46
CA VAL A 150 -8.91 -0.01 7.11
C VAL A 150 -9.26 0.79 5.88
N SER A 151 -9.73 0.11 4.82
CA SER A 151 -10.20 0.76 3.60
C SER A 151 -11.48 1.53 3.89
N TRP A 152 -11.45 2.84 3.63
CA TRP A 152 -12.58 3.73 3.90
C TRP A 152 -13.54 3.74 2.72
N TYR A 153 -14.62 2.96 2.82
CA TYR A 153 -15.71 2.98 1.86
C TYR A 153 -16.99 2.41 2.45
N SER A 154 -18.12 2.71 1.81
CA SER A 154 -19.41 2.18 2.19
C SER A 154 -19.66 0.76 1.66
N ARG A 155 -20.70 0.12 2.19
CA ARG A 155 -21.21 -1.17 1.75
C ARG A 155 -22.72 -1.10 1.60
N PHE A 156 -23.28 -1.91 0.74
CA PHE A 156 -24.72 -2.02 0.55
C PHE A 156 -25.22 -3.28 1.25
N MET A 157 -25.93 -3.09 2.36
CA MET A 157 -26.52 -4.16 3.17
C MET A 157 -27.95 -3.78 3.56
N ASP A 158 -28.85 -4.76 3.61
CA ASP A 158 -30.24 -4.58 4.03
C ASP A 158 -30.96 -3.43 3.30
N GLY A 159 -30.68 -3.27 2.02
CA GLY A 159 -31.28 -2.24 1.18
C GLY A 159 -30.76 -0.83 1.40
N LYS A 160 -29.66 -0.65 2.15
CA LYS A 160 -29.04 0.65 2.42
C LYS A 160 -27.54 0.62 2.16
N GLU A 161 -27.03 1.74 1.66
CA GLU A 161 -25.60 2.02 1.64
C GLU A 161 -25.19 2.70 2.96
N SER A 162 -24.11 2.22 3.58
CA SER A 162 -23.59 2.76 4.83
C SER A 162 -22.10 2.47 4.96
N ASN A 163 -21.36 3.38 5.59
CA ASN A 163 -19.99 3.17 6.03
C ASN A 163 -19.86 2.84 7.52
N GLN A 164 -20.98 2.59 8.21
CA GLN A 164 -20.99 2.35 9.66
C GLN A 164 -20.10 1.16 10.06
N GLU A 165 -20.12 0.06 9.31
CA GLU A 165 -19.26 -1.10 9.59
C GLU A 165 -17.76 -0.77 9.48
N THR A 166 -17.38 0.10 8.54
CA THR A 166 -16.00 0.59 8.44
C THR A 166 -15.64 1.44 9.66
N ILE A 167 -16.53 2.33 10.10
CA ILE A 167 -16.34 3.14 11.29
C ILE A 167 -16.21 2.24 12.53
N ASP A 168 -17.12 1.31 12.73
CA ASP A 168 -17.11 0.36 13.86
C ASP A 168 -15.82 -0.47 13.90
N ALA A 169 -15.34 -0.93 12.75
CA ALA A 169 -14.08 -1.65 12.66
C ALA A 169 -12.87 -0.80 13.05
N VAL A 170 -12.81 0.45 12.57
CA VAL A 170 -11.75 1.40 12.95
C VAL A 170 -11.77 1.65 14.45
N GLU A 171 -12.95 1.96 15.01
CA GLU A 171 -13.11 2.25 16.46
C GLU A 171 -12.72 1.04 17.33
N ARG A 172 -13.09 -0.18 16.94
CA ARG A 172 -12.69 -1.43 17.63
C ARG A 172 -11.18 -1.63 17.63
N LEU A 173 -10.53 -1.46 16.48
CA LEU A 173 -9.09 -1.58 16.35
C LEU A 173 -8.36 -0.53 17.19
N VAL A 174 -8.78 0.73 17.11
CA VAL A 174 -8.23 1.83 17.93
C VAL A 174 -8.42 1.56 19.41
N LYS A 175 -9.63 1.19 19.84
CA LYS A 175 -9.93 0.88 21.25
C LYS A 175 -9.11 -0.29 21.79
N SER A 176 -8.80 -1.25 20.95
CA SER A 176 -7.92 -2.38 21.30
C SER A 176 -6.43 -2.01 21.33
N GLY A 177 -6.08 -0.77 20.96
CA GLY A 177 -4.72 -0.25 20.95
C GLY A 177 -3.90 -0.75 19.76
N CYS A 178 -4.54 -1.11 18.65
CA CYS A 178 -3.85 -1.34 17.38
C CYS A 178 -3.40 -0.01 16.77
N THR A 179 -2.22 0.01 16.13
CA THR A 179 -1.83 1.13 15.27
C THR A 179 -2.70 1.09 14.02
N THR A 180 -3.75 1.92 14.02
CA THR A 180 -4.80 1.88 12.99
C THR A 180 -4.69 3.06 12.05
N ASN A 181 -4.59 2.78 10.76
CA ASN A 181 -4.62 3.77 9.69
C ASN A 181 -5.94 3.64 8.89
N ILE A 182 -6.31 4.70 8.20
CA ILE A 182 -7.39 4.71 7.21
C ILE A 182 -6.74 4.80 5.83
N HIS A 183 -7.15 3.92 4.91
CA HIS A 183 -6.87 4.05 3.48
C HIS A 183 -8.08 4.64 2.79
N TYR A 184 -7.94 5.89 2.32
CA TYR A 184 -9.00 6.63 1.65
C TYR A 184 -8.69 6.76 0.16
N VAL A 185 -9.53 6.16 -0.69
CA VAL A 185 -9.36 6.25 -2.15
C VAL A 185 -9.95 7.56 -2.66
N VAL A 186 -9.11 8.40 -3.27
CA VAL A 186 -9.49 9.70 -3.83
C VAL A 186 -9.74 9.56 -5.32
N SER A 187 -10.97 9.83 -5.73
CA SER A 187 -11.46 9.83 -7.12
C SER A 187 -12.23 11.12 -7.39
N LYS A 188 -12.75 11.28 -8.61
CA LYS A 188 -13.70 12.37 -8.92
C LYS A 188 -14.94 12.35 -8.02
N ASP A 189 -15.37 11.14 -7.62
CA ASP A 189 -16.59 10.97 -6.84
C ASP A 189 -16.35 11.22 -5.35
N THR A 190 -15.15 10.91 -4.83
CA THR A 190 -14.85 10.93 -3.39
C THR A 190 -14.06 12.16 -2.93
N ILE A 191 -13.47 12.96 -3.82
CA ILE A 191 -12.64 14.11 -3.45
C ILE A 191 -13.39 15.16 -2.63
N ASN A 192 -14.69 15.40 -2.90
CA ASN A 192 -15.47 16.36 -2.14
C ASN A 192 -15.71 15.88 -0.70
N GLU A 193 -15.95 14.58 -0.51
CA GLU A 193 -16.03 14.00 0.83
C GLU A 193 -14.68 14.12 1.56
N ALA A 194 -13.56 13.81 0.87
CA ALA A 194 -12.23 13.94 1.45
C ALA A 194 -11.96 15.37 1.93
N ILE A 195 -12.29 16.38 1.12
CA ILE A 195 -12.18 17.81 1.48
C ILE A 195 -13.00 18.10 2.73
N THR A 196 -14.28 17.72 2.74
CA THR A 196 -15.18 17.97 3.88
C THR A 196 -14.66 17.31 5.17
N ARG A 197 -14.15 16.07 5.07
CA ARG A 197 -13.61 15.35 6.23
C ARG A 197 -12.34 15.97 6.78
N LEU A 198 -11.48 16.51 5.93
CA LEU A 198 -10.29 17.25 6.35
C LEU A 198 -10.66 18.60 7.00
N GLU A 199 -11.64 19.32 6.47
CA GLU A 199 -12.11 20.59 7.03
C GLU A 199 -12.75 20.42 8.41
N MET A 200 -13.44 19.31 8.63
CA MET A 200 -14.18 19.04 9.86
C MET A 200 -13.44 18.11 10.83
N ASP A 201 -12.25 17.60 10.49
CA ASP A 201 -11.55 16.56 11.24
C ASP A 201 -12.44 15.36 11.60
N SER A 202 -13.29 14.93 10.65
CA SER A 202 -14.41 14.01 10.91
C SER A 202 -14.06 12.52 10.68
N PHE A 203 -12.79 12.16 10.59
CA PHE A 203 -12.39 10.76 10.71
C PHE A 203 -12.47 10.28 12.17
N PRO A 204 -12.64 8.96 12.42
CA PRO A 204 -12.74 8.42 13.77
C PRO A 204 -11.54 8.82 14.65
N LYS A 205 -11.81 9.18 15.91
CA LYS A 205 -10.79 9.62 16.86
C LYS A 205 -9.80 8.49 17.18
N GLY A 206 -8.54 8.85 17.33
CA GLY A 206 -7.47 7.93 17.72
C GLY A 206 -6.86 7.15 16.56
N VAL A 207 -7.27 7.38 15.31
CA VAL A 207 -6.55 6.85 14.15
C VAL A 207 -5.13 7.42 14.12
N ASN A 208 -4.17 6.59 13.77
CA ASN A 208 -2.77 6.96 13.69
C ASN A 208 -2.49 7.83 12.45
N ALA A 209 -3.05 7.46 11.30
CA ALA A 209 -2.91 8.21 10.05
C ALA A 209 -4.11 8.00 9.12
N VAL A 210 -4.35 8.99 8.26
CA VAL A 210 -5.20 8.86 7.07
C VAL A 210 -4.29 8.91 5.85
N ILE A 211 -4.28 7.83 5.07
CA ILE A 211 -3.48 7.69 3.86
C ILE A 211 -4.40 7.83 2.65
N PHE A 212 -4.20 8.88 1.89
CA PHE A 212 -4.94 9.11 0.65
C PHE A 212 -4.30 8.33 -0.50
N ILE A 213 -5.10 7.48 -1.12
CA ILE A 213 -4.71 6.62 -2.23
C ILE A 213 -5.38 7.13 -3.50
N LEU A 214 -4.59 7.40 -4.53
CA LEU A 214 -5.13 7.83 -5.82
C LEU A 214 -5.94 6.69 -6.45
N TYR A 215 -7.18 6.98 -6.87
CA TYR A 215 -7.99 6.03 -7.62
C TYR A 215 -7.34 5.67 -8.97
N LYS A 216 -7.34 4.39 -9.30
CA LYS A 216 -6.72 3.86 -10.51
C LYS A 216 -7.73 3.04 -11.33
N PRO A 217 -7.78 3.23 -12.66
CA PRO A 217 -8.73 2.53 -13.53
C PRO A 217 -8.24 1.11 -13.87
N VAL A 218 -8.03 0.30 -12.83
CA VAL A 218 -7.56 -1.09 -12.95
C VAL A 218 -8.56 -2.06 -12.31
N GLY A 219 -8.56 -3.29 -12.75
CA GLY A 219 -9.49 -4.29 -12.27
C GLY A 219 -10.94 -3.95 -12.67
N ASN A 220 -11.79 -3.60 -11.70
CA ASN A 220 -13.14 -3.09 -11.92
C ASN A 220 -13.19 -1.56 -12.02
N GLY A 221 -12.04 -0.89 -11.90
CA GLY A 221 -11.95 0.55 -11.99
C GLY A 221 -12.27 1.07 -13.39
N ILE A 222 -12.89 2.25 -13.45
CA ILE A 222 -13.31 2.90 -14.70
C ILE A 222 -12.62 4.27 -14.87
N ILE A 223 -12.26 4.59 -16.10
CA ILE A 223 -11.47 5.79 -16.43
C ILE A 223 -12.18 7.10 -16.08
N GLU A 224 -13.49 7.12 -16.11
CA GLU A 224 -14.31 8.30 -15.83
C GLU A 224 -14.18 8.80 -14.40
N LYS A 225 -13.82 7.92 -13.44
CA LYS A 225 -13.61 8.26 -12.02
C LYS A 225 -12.21 8.76 -11.71
N VAL A 226 -11.28 8.67 -12.66
CA VAL A 226 -9.89 9.12 -12.45
C VAL A 226 -9.85 10.63 -12.31
N LEU A 227 -9.19 11.12 -11.26
CA LEU A 227 -8.85 12.51 -11.10
C LEU A 227 -7.81 12.93 -12.15
N LYS A 228 -8.07 14.03 -12.83
CA LYS A 228 -7.10 14.65 -13.75
C LYS A 228 -6.42 15.82 -13.06
N ASN A 229 -5.18 16.10 -13.43
CA ASN A 229 -4.43 17.25 -12.91
C ASN A 229 -5.08 18.62 -13.17
N THR A 230 -6.10 18.68 -14.05
CA THR A 230 -6.91 19.87 -14.33
C THR A 230 -8.11 20.04 -13.42
N ASP A 231 -8.41 19.10 -12.53
CA ASP A 231 -9.52 19.21 -11.59
C ASP A 231 -9.19 20.26 -10.52
N SER A 232 -9.97 21.34 -10.50
CA SER A 232 -9.75 22.50 -9.61
C SER A 232 -9.82 22.18 -8.12
N ARG A 233 -10.39 21.02 -7.73
CA ARG A 233 -10.50 20.59 -6.34
C ARG A 233 -9.19 20.06 -5.77
N ILE A 234 -8.25 19.61 -6.62
CA ILE A 234 -7.00 18.98 -6.19
C ILE A 234 -6.15 19.95 -5.37
N GLU A 235 -5.99 21.19 -5.82
CA GLU A 235 -5.21 22.20 -5.10
C GLU A 235 -5.76 22.42 -3.69
N ARG A 236 -7.09 22.58 -3.55
CA ARG A 236 -7.73 22.72 -2.23
C ARG A 236 -7.53 21.48 -1.37
N PHE A 237 -7.71 20.30 -1.93
CA PHE A 237 -7.51 19.02 -1.24
C PHE A 237 -6.07 18.88 -0.72
N ILE A 238 -5.06 19.09 -1.58
CA ILE A 238 -3.64 19.02 -1.19
C ILE A 238 -3.32 20.09 -0.15
N SER A 239 -3.81 21.32 -0.32
CA SER A 239 -3.58 22.40 0.66
C SER A 239 -4.16 22.07 2.04
N LEU A 240 -5.37 21.55 2.13
CA LEU A 240 -5.95 21.10 3.40
C LEU A 240 -5.13 19.96 4.02
N ALA A 241 -4.75 18.97 3.23
CA ALA A 241 -4.02 17.80 3.70
C ALA A 241 -2.59 18.11 4.17
N THR A 242 -1.94 19.16 3.62
CA THR A 242 -0.52 19.44 3.88
C THR A 242 -0.25 20.69 4.71
N LYS A 243 -1.13 21.68 4.69
CA LYS A 243 -0.94 22.98 5.38
C LYS A 243 -1.73 23.10 6.68
N VAL A 244 -2.76 22.24 6.87
CA VAL A 244 -3.59 22.24 8.08
C VAL A 244 -3.09 21.16 9.04
N LYS A 245 -3.06 21.46 10.33
CA LYS A 245 -2.71 20.48 11.35
C LYS A 245 -3.96 19.69 11.74
N HIS A 246 -3.91 18.38 11.54
CA HIS A 246 -4.95 17.44 11.91
C HIS A 246 -4.64 16.69 13.20
N PRO A 247 -5.64 16.09 13.90
CA PRO A 247 -5.43 15.26 15.09
C PRO A 247 -4.84 13.87 14.75
N TYR A 248 -4.59 13.58 13.50
CA TYR A 248 -3.99 12.38 12.94
C TYR A 248 -2.90 12.77 11.91
N ARG A 249 -2.01 11.84 11.58
CA ARG A 249 -1.06 12.05 10.49
C ARG A 249 -1.77 11.94 9.14
N VAL A 250 -1.33 12.72 8.17
CA VAL A 250 -1.79 12.62 6.79
C VAL A 250 -0.65 12.09 5.93
N GLY A 251 -0.96 11.13 5.07
CA GLY A 251 -0.03 10.57 4.10
C GLY A 251 -0.69 10.37 2.74
N PHE A 252 0.12 10.07 1.74
CA PHE A 252 -0.30 9.82 0.38
C PHE A 252 0.38 8.59 -0.17
N ASP A 253 -0.29 7.85 -1.08
CA ASP A 253 0.43 6.89 -1.88
C ASP A 253 1.36 7.61 -2.89
N THR A 254 2.43 6.94 -3.32
CA THR A 254 3.42 7.53 -4.23
C THR A 254 2.87 7.91 -5.61
N CYS A 255 1.63 7.51 -5.92
CA CYS A 255 0.95 7.94 -7.15
C CYS A 255 0.47 9.41 -7.07
N PHE A 256 0.40 9.98 -5.86
CA PHE A 256 0.16 11.42 -5.66
C PHE A 256 1.42 12.28 -5.82
N THR A 257 2.61 11.70 -5.94
CA THR A 257 3.87 12.46 -6.02
C THR A 257 3.84 13.58 -7.06
N PRO A 258 3.34 13.41 -8.30
CA PRO A 258 3.23 14.52 -9.25
C PRO A 258 2.35 15.66 -8.75
N ALA A 259 1.27 15.37 -8.05
CA ALA A 259 0.38 16.38 -7.48
C ALA A 259 1.01 17.08 -6.27
N LEU A 260 1.70 16.35 -5.40
CA LEU A 260 2.42 16.92 -4.25
C LEU A 260 3.52 17.87 -4.70
N LEU A 261 4.28 17.51 -5.73
CA LEU A 261 5.32 18.38 -6.30
C LEU A 261 4.77 19.62 -6.97
N ARG A 262 3.52 19.62 -7.39
CA ARG A 262 2.86 20.76 -8.03
C ARG A 262 2.16 21.70 -7.04
N TRP A 263 1.49 21.15 -6.01
CA TRP A 263 0.62 21.92 -5.11
C TRP A 263 0.98 21.79 -3.63
N GLY A 264 1.87 20.87 -3.27
CA GLY A 264 2.31 20.62 -1.91
C GLY A 264 3.58 21.41 -1.53
N ASP A 265 3.64 22.70 -1.80
CA ASP A 265 4.79 23.58 -1.61
C ASP A 265 5.34 23.64 -0.16
N THR A 266 4.54 23.21 0.82
CA THR A 266 4.93 23.10 2.23
C THR A 266 5.46 21.73 2.63
N VAL A 267 5.37 20.72 1.75
CA VAL A 267 5.86 19.37 2.03
C VAL A 267 7.37 19.34 1.81
N PRO A 268 8.17 19.00 2.84
CA PRO A 268 9.61 18.88 2.66
C PRO A 268 9.94 17.80 1.60
N ALA A 269 10.90 18.09 0.72
CA ALA A 269 11.29 17.14 -0.34
C ALA A 269 11.70 15.77 0.22
N VAL A 270 12.32 15.73 1.41
CA VAL A 270 12.70 14.50 2.14
C VAL A 270 11.50 13.64 2.57
N SER A 271 10.27 14.20 2.52
CA SER A 271 9.02 13.48 2.85
C SER A 271 8.25 13.05 1.60
N ILE A 272 8.81 13.23 0.42
CA ILE A 272 8.18 12.89 -0.87
C ILE A 272 8.98 11.76 -1.51
N ASP A 273 8.41 10.57 -1.47
CA ASP A 273 8.98 9.41 -2.16
C ASP A 273 8.48 9.33 -3.62
N ALA A 274 9.38 8.92 -4.51
CA ALA A 274 9.00 8.50 -5.85
C ALA A 274 8.31 7.11 -5.81
N CYS A 275 7.77 6.68 -6.96
CA CYS A 275 7.18 5.34 -7.07
C CYS A 275 8.17 4.24 -6.66
N GLU A 276 7.85 3.48 -5.62
CA GLU A 276 8.68 2.41 -5.06
C GLU A 276 8.60 1.08 -5.81
N ALA A 277 7.69 0.98 -6.78
CA ALA A 277 7.48 -0.23 -7.56
C ALA A 277 8.78 -0.71 -8.24
N ALA A 278 9.19 -1.94 -7.92
CA ALA A 278 10.45 -2.57 -8.33
C ALA A 278 11.73 -1.83 -7.91
N THR A 279 11.66 -0.77 -7.11
CA THR A 279 12.85 -0.08 -6.56
C THR A 279 13.08 -0.37 -5.08
N PHE A 280 12.03 -0.38 -4.28
CA PHE A 280 12.05 -0.73 -2.85
C PHE A 280 10.98 -1.76 -2.49
N SER A 281 9.92 -1.88 -3.28
CA SER A 281 8.83 -2.82 -3.05
C SER A 281 8.49 -3.65 -4.27
N MET A 282 7.83 -4.79 -4.06
CA MET A 282 7.22 -5.62 -5.10
C MET A 282 5.96 -6.28 -4.57
N TYR A 283 5.07 -6.68 -5.47
CA TYR A 283 3.85 -7.42 -5.16
C TYR A 283 3.96 -8.89 -5.55
N ILE A 284 3.44 -9.78 -4.69
CA ILE A 284 3.35 -11.23 -4.94
C ILE A 284 1.89 -11.65 -4.78
N ASP A 285 1.30 -12.26 -5.79
CA ASP A 285 -0.08 -12.74 -5.74
C ASP A 285 -0.20 -14.12 -5.04
N SER A 286 -1.44 -14.56 -4.78
CA SER A 286 -1.71 -15.84 -4.11
C SER A 286 -1.24 -17.08 -4.88
N GLN A 287 -0.88 -16.93 -6.14
CA GLN A 287 -0.37 -17.98 -7.03
C GLN A 287 1.15 -17.90 -7.23
N MET A 288 1.85 -17.14 -6.39
CA MET A 288 3.31 -16.95 -6.45
C MET A 288 3.81 -16.20 -7.69
N ASN A 289 2.96 -15.42 -8.36
CA ASN A 289 3.42 -14.52 -9.41
C ASN A 289 3.84 -13.18 -8.78
N CYS A 290 4.99 -12.69 -9.20
CA CYS A 290 5.58 -11.44 -8.76
C CYS A 290 5.37 -10.35 -9.80
N TYR A 291 5.03 -9.16 -9.33
CA TYR A 291 4.80 -7.97 -10.14
C TYR A 291 5.54 -6.78 -9.53
N PRO A 292 5.97 -5.80 -10.32
CA PRO A 292 6.54 -4.57 -9.81
C PRO A 292 5.62 -3.82 -8.83
N CYS A 293 4.29 -3.88 -9.05
CA CYS A 293 3.27 -3.20 -8.26
C CYS A 293 1.96 -3.99 -8.28
N SER A 294 1.17 -3.92 -7.21
CA SER A 294 -0.14 -4.58 -7.09
C SER A 294 -1.19 -4.11 -8.12
N PHE A 295 -1.03 -2.93 -8.68
CA PHE A 295 -1.88 -2.43 -9.77
C PHE A 295 -1.49 -3.00 -11.14
N GLY A 296 -0.32 -3.62 -11.27
CA GLY A 296 0.16 -4.26 -12.51
C GLY A 296 -0.26 -5.71 -12.70
N ILE A 297 -1.06 -6.29 -11.81
CA ILE A 297 -1.42 -7.73 -11.82
C ILE A 297 -2.18 -8.18 -13.08
N TRP A 298 -2.75 -7.24 -13.82
CA TRP A 298 -3.49 -7.50 -15.06
C TRP A 298 -2.59 -7.49 -16.29
N ASP A 299 -1.34 -7.05 -16.16
CA ASP A 299 -0.33 -7.11 -17.22
C ASP A 299 0.64 -8.27 -16.96
N LYS A 300 0.40 -9.38 -17.64
CA LYS A 300 1.27 -10.57 -17.52
C LYS A 300 2.64 -10.39 -18.16
N SER A 301 2.84 -9.38 -18.98
CA SER A 301 4.15 -9.12 -19.63
C SER A 301 5.22 -8.69 -18.62
N ILE A 302 4.81 -8.02 -17.53
CA ILE A 302 5.71 -7.57 -16.46
C ILE A 302 5.83 -8.56 -15.29
N SER A 303 5.14 -9.70 -15.34
CA SER A 303 5.15 -10.69 -14.26
C SER A 303 6.22 -11.75 -14.41
N GLU A 304 6.70 -12.26 -13.27
CA GLU A 304 7.57 -13.42 -13.14
C GLU A 304 7.01 -14.37 -12.08
N SER A 305 7.38 -15.65 -12.08
CA SER A 305 6.83 -16.62 -11.14
C SER A 305 7.88 -17.20 -10.22
N MET A 306 7.58 -17.23 -8.90
CA MET A 306 8.37 -17.92 -7.90
C MET A 306 8.31 -19.45 -8.02
N ASN A 307 7.42 -19.99 -8.81
CA ASN A 307 7.41 -21.43 -9.12
C ASN A 307 8.62 -21.86 -9.99
N SER A 308 9.33 -20.91 -10.59
CA SER A 308 10.47 -21.17 -11.47
C SER A 308 11.73 -20.37 -11.14
N LYS A 309 11.61 -19.33 -10.30
CA LYS A 309 12.70 -18.41 -9.97
C LYS A 309 12.64 -18.03 -8.47
N THR A 310 13.78 -17.72 -7.90
CA THR A 310 13.85 -17.11 -6.56
C THR A 310 13.44 -15.63 -6.60
N LEU A 311 13.08 -15.06 -5.44
CA LEU A 311 12.80 -13.61 -5.32
C LEU A 311 13.98 -12.75 -5.80
N ARG A 312 15.23 -13.18 -5.54
CA ARG A 312 16.42 -12.46 -5.99
C ARG A 312 16.54 -12.47 -7.51
N GLU A 313 16.36 -13.63 -8.15
CA GLU A 313 16.40 -13.74 -9.60
C GLU A 313 15.31 -12.92 -10.28
N ILE A 314 14.11 -12.88 -9.70
CA ILE A 314 12.99 -12.04 -10.18
C ILE A 314 13.35 -10.56 -10.03
N TRP A 315 13.80 -10.15 -8.85
CA TRP A 315 14.13 -8.76 -8.56
C TRP A 315 15.22 -8.20 -9.47
N GLN A 316 16.20 -9.02 -9.81
CA GLN A 316 17.33 -8.68 -10.69
C GLN A 316 17.08 -9.03 -12.16
N GLY A 317 15.96 -9.67 -12.48
CA GLY A 317 15.64 -10.15 -13.81
C GLY A 317 15.21 -9.05 -14.78
N ASP A 318 15.31 -9.34 -16.07
CA ASP A 318 15.13 -8.39 -17.17
C ASP A 318 13.79 -7.64 -17.13
N LYS A 319 12.70 -8.29 -16.74
CA LYS A 319 11.38 -7.65 -16.66
C LYS A 319 11.34 -6.56 -15.59
N PHE A 320 11.90 -6.82 -14.41
CA PHE A 320 11.96 -5.84 -13.32
C PHE A 320 12.97 -4.72 -13.64
N VAL A 321 14.08 -5.04 -14.27
CA VAL A 321 15.05 -4.05 -14.77
C VAL A 321 14.40 -3.16 -15.80
N ALA A 322 13.78 -3.72 -16.84
CA ALA A 322 13.08 -2.96 -17.87
C ALA A 322 11.96 -2.07 -17.28
N PHE A 323 11.22 -2.57 -16.29
CA PHE A 323 10.21 -1.76 -15.61
C PHE A 323 10.82 -0.56 -14.86
N ARG A 324 11.97 -0.71 -14.20
CA ARG A 324 12.68 0.39 -13.51
C ARG A 324 13.14 1.47 -14.49
N GLU A 325 13.53 1.07 -15.69
CA GLU A 325 14.06 1.96 -16.72
C GLU A 325 12.98 2.71 -17.50
N GLN A 326 11.72 2.27 -17.42
CA GLN A 326 10.63 2.96 -18.10
C GLN A 326 10.53 4.43 -17.68
N ARG A 327 10.44 5.29 -18.66
CA ARG A 327 10.22 6.74 -18.49
C ARG A 327 9.18 7.21 -19.48
N LYS A 328 8.33 8.13 -19.05
CA LYS A 328 7.40 8.82 -19.94
C LYS A 328 8.19 9.84 -20.78
N GLU A 329 7.86 9.98 -22.05
CA GLU A 329 8.52 10.92 -22.96
C GLU A 329 8.57 12.36 -22.41
N LYS A 330 7.47 12.82 -21.81
CA LYS A 330 7.36 14.15 -21.19
C LYS A 330 8.29 14.37 -20.00
N CYS A 331 8.85 13.32 -19.40
CA CYS A 331 9.76 13.43 -18.26
C CYS A 331 11.16 13.91 -18.67
N SER A 332 11.54 13.79 -19.93
CA SER A 332 12.88 14.20 -20.44
C SER A 332 13.18 15.68 -20.24
N SER A 333 12.15 16.54 -20.22
CA SER A 333 12.28 18.01 -20.04
C SER A 333 11.68 18.52 -18.71
N CYS A 334 11.22 17.62 -17.86
CA CYS A 334 10.55 18.00 -16.61
C CYS A 334 11.56 18.37 -15.53
N ARG A 335 11.38 19.53 -14.90
CA ARG A 335 12.25 20.02 -13.81
C ARG A 335 12.16 19.19 -12.51
N GLN A 336 11.09 18.43 -12.35
CA GLN A 336 10.82 17.61 -11.15
C GLN A 336 11.29 16.15 -11.32
N THR A 337 12.00 15.82 -12.39
CA THR A 337 12.38 14.43 -12.73
C THR A 337 13.21 13.78 -11.64
N GLU A 338 14.09 14.51 -10.95
CA GLU A 338 14.94 13.98 -9.88
C GLU A 338 14.12 13.47 -8.70
N LEU A 339 13.12 14.21 -8.24
CA LEU A 339 12.25 13.83 -7.13
C LEU A 339 11.13 12.86 -7.57
N CYS A 340 10.44 13.18 -8.68
CA CYS A 340 9.31 12.40 -9.16
C CYS A 340 9.72 11.06 -9.79
N ARG A 341 10.92 10.98 -10.39
CA ARG A 341 11.46 9.81 -11.11
C ARG A 341 10.51 9.26 -12.19
N GLY A 342 9.68 10.13 -12.76
CA GLY A 342 8.77 9.79 -13.85
C GLY A 342 7.35 9.42 -13.42
N GLY A 343 7.02 9.54 -12.14
CA GLY A 343 5.69 9.19 -11.63
C GLY A 343 5.37 7.69 -11.78
N CYS A 344 4.10 7.35 -12.02
CA CYS A 344 3.67 5.97 -12.17
C CYS A 344 4.14 5.38 -13.50
N ARG A 345 4.93 4.30 -13.44
CA ARG A 345 5.41 3.58 -14.63
C ARG A 345 4.31 2.80 -15.35
N LEU A 346 3.19 2.52 -14.69
CA LEU A 346 2.00 1.94 -15.32
C LEU A 346 1.14 2.99 -16.06
N GLY A 347 1.52 4.28 -15.99
CA GLY A 347 0.79 5.35 -16.65
C GLY A 347 -0.58 5.67 -16.05
N ILE A 348 -0.79 5.37 -14.78
CA ILE A 348 -2.08 5.51 -14.07
C ILE A 348 -2.01 6.50 -12.89
N ASP A 349 -1.12 7.46 -12.96
CA ASP A 349 -1.02 8.57 -12.01
C ASP A 349 -1.91 9.77 -12.41
N ILE A 350 -1.90 10.81 -11.55
CA ILE A 350 -2.72 12.03 -11.66
C ILE A 350 -2.21 13.01 -12.74
N ASP A 351 -1.62 12.54 -13.73
CA ASP A 351 -0.91 13.34 -14.72
C ASP A 351 -1.80 14.05 -15.75
#